data_c635aa47c42af8b51bd1e6e42a9665c6
#
_entry.id   c635aa47c42af8b51bd1e6e42a9665c6
#
_cell.length_a   1.000
_cell.length_b   1.000
_cell.length_c   1.000
_cell.angle_alpha   90.00
_cell.angle_beta   90.00
_cell.angle_gamma   90.00
#
_symmetry.space_group_name_H-M   'P 1'
#
loop_
_entity.id
_entity.type
_entity.pdbx_description
1 polymer ?
#
loop_
_entity_poly.entity_id
_entity_poly.type
_entity_poly.pdbx_seq_one_letter_code
_entity_poly.pdbx_strand_id
1 'polypeptide(L)'
;MEAKQADLNDREALRNAFTAVDAVINRAGYYPTVPRPWRDEVQTAKAQMQNFYDACTHLPLHKIVYLGAAIALPRDPTGRPGNEEPRYRKQPDKKSPYLQVKWALDEQALTMAQQGLPVTIGIPTMTFGEFDPGNTTGRFIIELANRSLPGYVNGRRNVIYAGDAGRGLVRVCEAGRPGERYLLAGENLTMEALIGKVAVTVGAPMPKAIPLNVARLVSAWQTFRFKLGGPEPKVTDSAIAVMSLGQFIDGEKARKELGFHPEVSVDDAIARALKWFQGNGLVKSELKS
;
A
#
# COMPACT_ATOMS: atom_id res chain seq x y z
N MET A 1 -20.90 -10.80 12.73
CA MET A 1 -19.44 -10.50 12.71
C MET A 1 -19.02 -10.17 14.14
N GLU A 2 -18.05 -10.87 14.70
CA GLU A 2 -17.53 -10.61 16.05
C GLU A 2 -16.27 -9.75 15.93
N ALA A 3 -16.14 -8.68 16.73
CA ALA A 3 -14.97 -7.82 16.78
C ALA A 3 -14.10 -8.23 17.99
N LYS A 4 -12.81 -8.51 17.73
CA LYS A 4 -11.81 -8.81 18.76
C LYS A 4 -10.65 -7.83 18.59
N GLN A 5 -10.18 -7.27 19.69
CA GLN A 5 -9.02 -6.39 19.71
C GLN A 5 -7.75 -7.21 19.96
N ALA A 6 -6.75 -7.03 19.09
CA ALA A 6 -5.42 -7.63 19.26
C ALA A 6 -4.36 -6.69 18.67
N ASP A 7 -3.18 -6.65 19.31
CA ASP A 7 -2.01 -5.89 18.83
C ASP A 7 -0.97 -6.86 18.26
N LEU A 8 -0.26 -6.45 17.19
CA LEU A 8 0.82 -7.25 16.60
C LEU A 8 2.01 -7.48 17.54
N ASN A 9 2.12 -6.71 18.62
CA ASN A 9 3.12 -6.92 19.66
C ASN A 9 2.67 -7.97 20.73
N ASP A 10 1.40 -8.38 20.69
CA ASP A 10 0.84 -9.34 21.66
C ASP A 10 0.43 -10.64 20.94
N ARG A 11 1.34 -11.61 20.97
CA ARG A 11 1.13 -12.92 20.33
C ARG A 11 -0.05 -13.69 20.93
N GLU A 12 -0.28 -13.56 22.23
CA GLU A 12 -1.38 -14.27 22.89
C GLU A 12 -2.73 -13.69 22.51
N ALA A 13 -2.85 -12.36 22.50
CA ALA A 13 -4.06 -11.69 22.00
C ALA A 13 -4.35 -12.05 20.53
N LEU A 14 -3.33 -12.10 19.67
CA LEU A 14 -3.47 -12.56 18.28
C LEU A 14 -3.98 -14.01 18.21
N ARG A 15 -3.40 -14.92 19.00
CA ARG A 15 -3.82 -16.33 19.03
C ARG A 15 -5.29 -16.47 19.47
N ASN A 16 -5.68 -15.72 20.48
CA ASN A 16 -7.07 -15.70 20.97
C ASN A 16 -8.03 -15.10 19.92
N ALA A 17 -7.59 -14.08 19.17
CA ALA A 17 -8.38 -13.49 18.10
C ALA A 17 -8.60 -14.49 16.94
N PHE A 18 -7.65 -15.37 16.67
CA PHE A 18 -7.72 -16.36 15.57
C PHE A 18 -8.37 -17.68 15.97
N THR A 19 -8.83 -17.81 17.20
CA THR A 19 -9.56 -19.01 17.63
C THR A 19 -10.85 -19.17 16.83
N ALA A 20 -11.11 -20.38 16.33
CA ALA A 20 -12.30 -20.74 15.56
C ALA A 20 -12.45 -20.02 14.20
N VAL A 21 -11.33 -19.70 13.53
CA VAL A 21 -11.31 -19.28 12.12
C VAL A 21 -10.51 -20.28 11.28
N ASP A 22 -10.89 -20.43 10.02
CA ASP A 22 -10.26 -21.35 9.08
C ASP A 22 -9.20 -20.68 8.22
N ALA A 23 -9.27 -19.35 8.07
CA ALA A 23 -8.33 -18.56 7.30
C ALA A 23 -8.15 -17.16 7.89
N VAL A 24 -7.01 -16.53 7.63
CA VAL A 24 -6.70 -15.18 8.09
C VAL A 24 -6.21 -14.33 6.92
N ILE A 25 -6.80 -13.16 6.76
CA ILE A 25 -6.29 -12.12 5.85
C ILE A 25 -5.68 -11.00 6.70
N ASN A 26 -4.36 -10.95 6.75
CA ASN A 26 -3.65 -9.94 7.51
C ASN A 26 -3.35 -8.71 6.65
N ARG A 27 -4.03 -7.61 6.97
CA ARG A 27 -3.75 -6.28 6.42
C ARG A 27 -3.00 -5.36 7.39
N ALA A 28 -2.82 -5.78 8.63
CA ALA A 28 -2.05 -5.03 9.62
C ALA A 28 -0.55 -5.20 9.36
N GLY A 29 0.22 -4.16 9.57
CA GLY A 29 1.66 -4.20 9.42
C GLY A 29 2.30 -2.88 9.75
N TYR A 30 3.58 -2.94 10.09
CA TYR A 30 4.37 -1.78 10.42
C TYR A 30 4.51 -0.83 9.22
N TYR A 31 4.33 0.46 9.49
CA TYR A 31 4.54 1.52 8.51
C TYR A 31 5.48 2.59 9.07
N PRO A 32 6.66 2.82 8.47
CA PRO A 32 7.57 3.88 8.91
C PRO A 32 6.96 5.26 8.70
N THR A 33 6.58 5.94 9.77
CA THR A 33 5.98 7.27 9.74
C THR A 33 6.95 8.37 10.11
N VAL A 34 7.91 8.06 11.00
CA VAL A 34 8.90 9.00 11.53
C VAL A 34 10.28 8.60 11.03
N PRO A 35 11.18 9.56 10.73
CA PRO A 35 12.54 9.24 10.32
C PRO A 35 13.33 8.49 11.42
N ARG A 36 13.62 7.21 11.18
CA ARG A 36 14.44 6.33 12.01
C ARG A 36 15.44 5.56 11.15
N PRO A 37 16.51 4.98 11.73
CA PRO A 37 17.38 4.06 10.99
C PRO A 37 16.61 2.91 10.39
N TRP A 38 16.83 2.62 9.13
CA TRP A 38 16.06 1.58 8.42
C TRP A 38 16.19 0.18 9.08
N ARG A 39 17.30 -0.10 9.77
CA ARG A 39 17.50 -1.38 10.47
C ARG A 39 16.52 -1.56 11.60
N ASP A 40 16.31 -0.51 12.39
CA ASP A 40 15.37 -0.53 13.53
C ASP A 40 13.93 -0.69 13.03
N GLU A 41 13.59 -0.01 11.92
CA GLU A 41 12.31 -0.14 11.25
C GLU A 41 12.04 -1.55 10.77
N VAL A 42 13.02 -2.18 10.11
CA VAL A 42 12.92 -3.57 9.64
C VAL A 42 12.84 -4.54 10.80
N GLN A 43 13.63 -4.33 11.86
CA GLN A 43 13.60 -5.19 13.04
C GLN A 43 12.23 -5.17 13.72
N THR A 44 11.68 -3.98 13.95
CA THR A 44 10.34 -3.81 14.52
C THR A 44 9.27 -4.49 13.66
N ALA A 45 9.28 -4.22 12.36
CA ALA A 45 8.33 -4.80 11.42
C ALA A 45 8.38 -6.33 11.40
N LYS A 46 9.58 -6.89 11.34
CA LYS A 46 9.78 -8.36 11.34
C LYS A 46 9.35 -9.00 12.66
N ALA A 47 9.63 -8.37 13.80
CA ALA A 47 9.22 -8.87 15.11
C ALA A 47 7.69 -8.93 15.22
N GLN A 48 6.99 -7.87 14.81
CA GLN A 48 5.53 -7.84 14.80
C GLN A 48 4.93 -8.93 13.89
N MET A 49 5.48 -9.10 12.69
CA MET A 49 5.01 -10.14 11.77
C MET A 49 5.39 -11.55 12.25
N GLN A 50 6.49 -11.70 12.98
CA GLN A 50 6.83 -13.00 13.59
C GLN A 50 5.79 -13.40 14.66
N ASN A 51 5.37 -12.45 15.53
CA ASN A 51 4.29 -12.71 16.50
C ASN A 51 2.99 -13.16 15.79
N PHE A 52 2.67 -12.53 14.66
CA PHE A 52 1.52 -12.93 13.84
C PHE A 52 1.66 -14.37 13.31
N TYR A 53 2.80 -14.72 12.70
CA TYR A 53 3.01 -16.08 12.19
C TYR A 53 3.09 -17.12 13.29
N ASP A 54 3.72 -16.80 14.43
CA ASP A 54 3.76 -17.69 15.60
C ASP A 54 2.36 -17.94 16.18
N ALA A 55 1.49 -16.92 16.15
CA ALA A 55 0.10 -17.08 16.55
C ALA A 55 -0.68 -18.03 15.62
N CYS A 56 -0.31 -18.07 14.34
CA CYS A 56 -0.92 -18.92 13.31
C CYS A 56 -0.40 -20.37 13.35
N THR A 57 0.85 -20.62 13.81
CA THR A 57 1.57 -21.89 13.63
C THR A 57 0.87 -23.12 14.21
N HIS A 58 0.09 -22.95 15.27
CA HIS A 58 -0.58 -24.09 15.97
C HIS A 58 -2.09 -24.12 15.73
N LEU A 59 -2.57 -23.34 14.77
CA LEU A 59 -3.99 -23.29 14.43
C LEU A 59 -4.25 -24.07 13.14
N PRO A 60 -5.41 -24.72 12.99
CA PRO A 60 -5.76 -25.49 11.80
C PRO A 60 -6.16 -24.58 10.65
N LEU A 61 -5.35 -23.55 10.36
CA LEU A 61 -5.60 -22.62 9.28
C LEU A 61 -5.27 -23.27 7.93
N HIS A 62 -6.22 -23.26 7.01
CA HIS A 62 -5.99 -23.72 5.64
C HIS A 62 -5.40 -22.61 4.75
N LYS A 63 -5.49 -21.33 5.18
CA LYS A 63 -4.97 -20.20 4.44
C LYS A 63 -4.57 -19.02 5.34
N ILE A 64 -3.45 -18.43 5.00
CA ILE A 64 -2.98 -17.14 5.54
C ILE A 64 -2.68 -16.23 4.35
N VAL A 65 -3.37 -15.11 4.25
CA VAL A 65 -3.08 -14.09 3.24
C VAL A 65 -2.32 -12.94 3.89
N TYR A 66 -1.09 -12.73 3.45
CA TYR A 66 -0.31 -11.54 3.78
C TYR A 66 -0.56 -10.46 2.74
N LEU A 67 -0.94 -9.25 3.18
CA LEU A 67 -1.09 -8.09 2.29
C LEU A 67 0.27 -7.47 2.03
N GLY A 68 0.83 -7.80 0.87
CA GLY A 68 2.11 -7.28 0.38
C GLY A 68 2.02 -5.86 -0.18
N ALA A 69 3.12 -5.39 -0.77
CA ALA A 69 3.18 -4.09 -1.40
C ALA A 69 3.97 -4.17 -2.73
N ALA A 70 3.44 -3.58 -3.80
CA ALA A 70 4.08 -3.62 -5.11
C ALA A 70 5.50 -3.01 -5.15
N ILE A 71 5.83 -2.11 -4.21
CA ILE A 71 7.18 -1.57 -4.06
C ILE A 71 8.22 -2.63 -3.62
N ALA A 72 7.78 -3.75 -3.02
CA ALA A 72 8.65 -4.87 -2.68
C ALA A 72 9.14 -5.65 -3.91
N LEU A 73 8.55 -5.42 -5.08
CA LEU A 73 8.96 -6.01 -6.34
C LEU A 73 9.86 -5.04 -7.12
N PRO A 74 11.00 -5.50 -7.66
CA PRO A 74 11.86 -4.67 -8.48
C PRO A 74 11.16 -4.30 -9.80
N ARG A 75 11.53 -3.15 -10.34
CA ARG A 75 11.07 -2.74 -11.66
C ARG A 75 11.69 -3.62 -12.75
N ASP A 76 10.92 -3.84 -13.82
CA ASP A 76 11.50 -4.36 -15.06
C ASP A 76 12.49 -3.32 -15.63
N PRO A 77 13.78 -3.72 -15.86
CA PRO A 77 14.80 -2.79 -16.37
C PRO A 77 14.51 -2.29 -17.78
N THR A 78 13.65 -2.99 -18.54
CA THR A 78 13.25 -2.61 -19.90
C THR A 78 12.06 -1.65 -19.89
N GLY A 79 11.47 -1.37 -18.72
CA GLY A 79 10.31 -0.49 -18.57
C GLY A 79 8.96 -1.13 -18.90
N ARG A 80 8.91 -2.45 -19.10
CA ARG A 80 7.65 -3.19 -19.21
C ARG A 80 6.87 -3.14 -17.89
N PRO A 81 5.56 -3.39 -17.88
CA PRO A 81 4.80 -3.59 -16.65
C PRO A 81 5.41 -4.67 -15.77
N GLY A 82 5.54 -4.40 -14.47
CA GLY A 82 6.06 -5.36 -13.50
C GLY A 82 5.04 -6.47 -13.23
N ASN A 83 5.54 -7.68 -12.97
CA ASN A 83 4.76 -8.83 -12.54
C ASN A 83 5.32 -9.41 -11.23
N GLU A 84 4.84 -10.59 -10.82
CA GLU A 84 5.20 -11.23 -9.55
C GLU A 84 6.54 -11.98 -9.55
N GLU A 85 7.11 -12.24 -10.73
CA GLU A 85 8.30 -13.11 -10.86
C GLU A 85 9.60 -12.47 -10.36
N PRO A 86 9.89 -11.18 -10.63
CA PRO A 86 11.17 -10.62 -10.24
C PRO A 86 11.33 -10.52 -8.73
N ARG A 87 12.54 -10.84 -8.27
CA ARG A 87 13.00 -10.59 -6.90
C ARG A 87 14.21 -9.67 -6.90
N TYR A 88 14.35 -8.89 -5.87
CA TYR A 88 15.59 -8.16 -5.66
C TYR A 88 16.74 -9.18 -5.47
N ARG A 89 17.71 -9.17 -6.37
CA ARG A 89 18.92 -10.02 -6.27
C ARG A 89 19.84 -9.59 -5.13
N LYS A 90 19.74 -8.34 -4.70
CA LYS A 90 20.45 -7.73 -3.58
C LYS A 90 19.46 -6.92 -2.78
N GLN A 91 19.78 -6.68 -1.51
CA GLN A 91 19.00 -5.78 -0.66
C GLN A 91 18.73 -4.45 -1.39
N PRO A 92 17.47 -3.98 -1.46
CA PRO A 92 17.13 -2.73 -2.14
C PRO A 92 17.76 -1.50 -1.48
N ASP A 93 17.59 -0.32 -2.06
CA ASP A 93 18.21 0.93 -1.60
C ASP A 93 17.90 1.21 -0.12
N LYS A 94 18.95 1.26 0.70
CA LYS A 94 18.88 1.49 2.15
C LYS A 94 18.40 2.89 2.54
N LYS A 95 18.37 3.83 1.60
CA LYS A 95 17.87 5.19 1.84
C LYS A 95 16.36 5.26 2.03
N SER A 96 15.62 4.19 1.70
CA SER A 96 14.18 4.13 1.88
C SER A 96 13.79 3.10 2.94
N PRO A 97 13.56 3.50 4.21
CA PRO A 97 13.09 2.60 5.26
C PRO A 97 11.80 1.86 4.86
N TYR A 98 10.87 2.55 4.21
CA TYR A 98 9.63 1.95 3.74
C TYR A 98 9.85 0.79 2.76
N LEU A 99 10.71 0.98 1.74
CA LEU A 99 11.07 -0.08 0.82
C LEU A 99 11.73 -1.27 1.53
N GLN A 100 12.67 -0.98 2.46
CA GLN A 100 13.35 -2.00 3.25
C GLN A 100 12.37 -2.84 4.07
N VAL A 101 11.42 -2.19 4.74
CA VAL A 101 10.38 -2.87 5.53
C VAL A 101 9.51 -3.73 4.62
N LYS A 102 8.96 -3.19 3.52
CA LYS A 102 8.06 -3.94 2.64
C LYS A 102 8.77 -5.12 1.97
N TRP A 103 10.01 -4.94 1.54
CA TRP A 103 10.84 -6.04 1.02
C TRP A 103 11.10 -7.11 2.09
N ALA A 104 11.52 -6.71 3.30
CA ALA A 104 11.84 -7.67 4.37
C ALA A 104 10.63 -8.48 4.82
N LEU A 105 9.44 -7.87 4.85
CA LEU A 105 8.19 -8.56 5.20
C LEU A 105 7.72 -9.50 4.08
N ASP A 106 7.92 -9.14 2.82
CA ASP A 106 7.64 -10.00 1.67
C ASP A 106 8.53 -11.24 1.69
N GLU A 107 9.84 -11.08 1.91
CA GLU A 107 10.78 -12.20 2.06
C GLU A 107 10.46 -13.06 3.30
N GLN A 108 10.02 -12.46 4.40
CA GLN A 108 9.59 -13.20 5.59
C GLN A 108 8.33 -14.04 5.29
N ALA A 109 7.35 -13.49 4.59
CA ALA A 109 6.14 -14.22 4.19
C ALA A 109 6.46 -15.45 3.33
N LEU A 110 7.37 -15.29 2.36
CA LEU A 110 7.84 -16.41 1.53
C LEU A 110 8.60 -17.46 2.35
N THR A 111 9.42 -17.02 3.32
CA THR A 111 10.14 -17.92 4.21
C THR A 111 9.15 -18.75 5.06
N MET A 112 8.10 -18.11 5.58
CA MET A 112 7.07 -18.83 6.35
C MET A 112 6.33 -19.86 5.48
N ALA A 113 6.05 -19.52 4.22
CA ALA A 113 5.47 -20.49 3.28
C ALA A 113 6.40 -21.68 3.01
N GLN A 114 7.70 -21.44 2.85
CA GLN A 114 8.70 -22.52 2.67
C GLN A 114 8.82 -23.40 3.92
N GLN A 115 8.53 -22.88 5.10
CA GLN A 115 8.48 -23.62 6.37
C GLN A 115 7.16 -24.37 6.60
N GLY A 116 6.26 -24.34 5.63
CA GLY A 116 5.02 -25.12 5.64
C GLY A 116 3.77 -24.37 6.13
N LEU A 117 3.87 -23.08 6.47
CA LEU A 117 2.66 -22.28 6.72
C LEU A 117 1.93 -21.99 5.40
N PRO A 118 0.59 -22.06 5.37
CA PRO A 118 -0.19 -21.84 4.13
C PRO A 118 -0.28 -20.35 3.75
N VAL A 119 0.87 -19.65 3.68
CA VAL A 119 0.96 -18.22 3.41
C VAL A 119 0.91 -17.97 1.91
N THR A 120 0.01 -17.09 1.49
CA THR A 120 -0.10 -16.53 0.14
C THR A 120 -0.02 -15.02 0.21
N ILE A 121 0.59 -14.37 -0.77
CA ILE A 121 0.79 -12.92 -0.76
C ILE A 121 -0.15 -12.26 -1.76
N GLY A 122 -1.13 -11.49 -1.25
CA GLY A 122 -1.98 -10.62 -2.07
C GLY A 122 -1.39 -9.20 -2.12
N ILE A 123 -1.18 -8.66 -3.30
CA ILE A 123 -0.52 -7.37 -3.49
C ILE A 123 -1.48 -6.41 -4.23
N PRO A 124 -2.36 -5.70 -3.51
CA PRO A 124 -3.12 -4.63 -4.14
C PRO A 124 -2.19 -3.49 -4.54
N THR A 125 -2.55 -2.83 -5.64
CA THR A 125 -1.82 -1.67 -6.13
C THR A 125 -2.28 -0.39 -5.41
N MET A 126 -2.11 0.79 -5.98
CA MET A 126 -2.55 2.04 -5.36
C MET A 126 -4.08 2.09 -5.29
N THR A 127 -4.64 2.08 -4.10
CA THR A 127 -6.09 1.97 -3.89
C THR A 127 -6.77 3.33 -3.68
N PHE A 128 -7.94 3.52 -4.28
CA PHE A 128 -8.88 4.59 -3.98
C PHE A 128 -10.25 4.03 -3.66
N GLY A 129 -10.97 4.65 -2.76
CA GLY A 129 -12.33 4.25 -2.39
C GLY A 129 -12.81 4.88 -1.10
N GLU A 130 -13.93 4.40 -0.65
CA GLU A 130 -14.56 4.75 0.62
C GLU A 130 -13.75 4.16 1.79
N PHE A 131 -14.02 4.62 3.00
CA PHE A 131 -13.41 4.17 4.26
C PHE A 131 -11.90 4.42 4.40
N ASP A 132 -11.33 5.30 3.56
CA ASP A 132 -9.98 5.81 3.76
C ASP A 132 -10.00 6.93 4.80
N PRO A 133 -9.27 6.84 5.92
CA PRO A 133 -9.22 7.91 6.94
C PRO A 133 -8.51 9.20 6.44
N GLY A 134 -8.14 9.28 5.17
CA GLY A 134 -7.52 10.46 4.55
C GLY A 134 -6.01 10.57 4.74
N ASN A 135 -5.38 9.58 5.37
CA ASN A 135 -3.93 9.58 5.64
C ASN A 135 -3.10 8.79 4.61
N THR A 136 -3.77 8.25 3.59
CA THR A 136 -3.15 7.41 2.56
C THR A 136 -3.29 8.03 1.16
N THR A 137 -3.64 7.24 0.17
CA THR A 137 -3.81 7.68 -1.21
C THR A 137 -4.98 8.66 -1.40
N GLY A 138 -6.04 8.54 -0.60
CA GLY A 138 -7.17 9.46 -0.59
C GLY A 138 -6.80 10.91 -0.27
N ARG A 139 -5.64 11.12 0.37
CA ARG A 139 -5.11 12.45 0.64
C ARG A 139 -4.98 13.32 -0.62
N PHE A 140 -4.66 12.73 -1.78
CA PHE A 140 -4.62 13.45 -3.05
C PHE A 140 -5.98 14.07 -3.41
N ILE A 141 -7.07 13.31 -3.19
CA ILE A 141 -8.44 13.80 -3.44
C ILE A 141 -8.77 14.92 -2.45
N ILE A 142 -8.50 14.71 -1.16
CA ILE A 142 -8.80 15.68 -0.10
C ILE A 142 -8.01 16.97 -0.32
N GLU A 143 -6.70 16.89 -0.54
CA GLU A 143 -5.85 18.05 -0.71
C GLU A 143 -6.19 18.83 -1.99
N LEU A 144 -6.56 18.14 -3.08
CA LEU A 144 -6.94 18.79 -4.31
C LEU A 144 -8.32 19.45 -4.20
N ALA A 145 -9.29 18.78 -3.58
CA ALA A 145 -10.60 19.34 -3.30
C ALA A 145 -10.51 20.57 -2.38
N ASN A 146 -9.64 20.53 -1.37
CA ASN A 146 -9.40 21.66 -0.46
C ASN A 146 -8.40 22.70 -1.03
N ARG A 147 -7.97 22.57 -2.30
CA ARG A 147 -7.00 23.46 -2.98
C ARG A 147 -5.69 23.64 -2.22
N SER A 148 -5.26 22.60 -1.50
CA SER A 148 -4.07 22.62 -0.65
C SER A 148 -2.92 21.75 -1.18
N LEU A 149 -3.12 21.01 -2.29
CA LEU A 149 -2.09 20.21 -2.93
C LEU A 149 -1.07 21.13 -3.63
N PRO A 150 0.18 21.20 -3.16
CA PRO A 150 1.18 22.13 -3.73
C PRO A 150 1.67 21.72 -5.13
N GLY A 151 1.49 20.45 -5.47
CA GLY A 151 1.91 19.86 -6.73
C GLY A 151 2.08 18.36 -6.64
N TYR A 152 2.49 17.73 -7.74
CA TYR A 152 2.71 16.29 -7.80
C TYR A 152 4.04 15.95 -8.47
N VAL A 153 4.60 14.80 -8.12
CA VAL A 153 5.77 14.22 -8.82
C VAL A 153 5.25 13.22 -9.84
N ASN A 154 5.60 13.41 -11.11
CA ASN A 154 5.17 12.49 -12.16
C ASN A 154 5.84 11.11 -12.01
N GLY A 155 5.20 10.08 -12.55
CA GLY A 155 5.67 8.70 -12.50
C GLY A 155 4.58 7.75 -12.94
N ARG A 156 4.93 6.46 -13.01
CA ARG A 156 4.00 5.39 -13.39
C ARG A 156 3.28 4.86 -12.17
N ARG A 157 2.00 4.55 -12.30
CA ARG A 157 1.17 3.94 -11.24
C ARG A 157 0.29 2.85 -11.85
N ASN A 158 -0.10 1.94 -11.02
CA ASN A 158 -1.27 1.11 -11.23
C ASN A 158 -2.26 1.44 -10.12
N VAL A 159 -3.52 1.64 -10.46
CA VAL A 159 -4.55 2.14 -9.54
C VAL A 159 -5.75 1.22 -9.58
N ILE A 160 -6.28 0.87 -8.42
CA ILE A 160 -7.42 -0.02 -8.27
C ILE A 160 -8.44 0.53 -7.27
N TYR A 161 -9.73 0.24 -7.47
CA TYR A 161 -10.75 0.51 -6.48
C TYR A 161 -10.55 -0.33 -5.22
N ALA A 162 -10.70 0.27 -4.03
CA ALA A 162 -10.47 -0.42 -2.75
C ALA A 162 -11.38 -1.63 -2.54
N GLY A 163 -12.64 -1.57 -3.00
CA GLY A 163 -13.56 -2.70 -2.96
C GLY A 163 -13.12 -3.85 -3.87
N ASP A 164 -12.59 -3.56 -5.06
CA ASP A 164 -12.01 -4.57 -5.95
C ASP A 164 -10.77 -5.21 -5.33
N ALA A 165 -9.89 -4.41 -4.73
CA ALA A 165 -8.74 -4.93 -4.00
C ALA A 165 -9.16 -5.88 -2.87
N GLY A 166 -10.23 -5.54 -2.13
CA GLY A 166 -10.82 -6.39 -1.11
C GLY A 166 -11.35 -7.71 -1.68
N ARG A 167 -12.12 -7.67 -2.77
CA ARG A 167 -12.59 -8.88 -3.48
C ARG A 167 -11.41 -9.73 -3.98
N GLY A 168 -10.37 -9.08 -4.49
CA GLY A 168 -9.14 -9.76 -4.92
C GLY A 168 -8.45 -10.49 -3.77
N LEU A 169 -8.36 -9.89 -2.58
CA LEU A 169 -7.80 -10.55 -1.40
C LEU A 169 -8.62 -11.77 -0.96
N VAL A 170 -9.96 -11.71 -1.09
CA VAL A 170 -10.81 -12.88 -0.85
C VAL A 170 -10.50 -13.96 -1.88
N ARG A 171 -10.36 -13.64 -3.17
CA ARG A 171 -9.95 -14.62 -4.21
C ARG A 171 -8.56 -15.22 -3.94
N VAL A 172 -7.60 -14.41 -3.44
CA VAL A 172 -6.29 -14.93 -2.99
C VAL A 172 -6.47 -15.90 -1.81
N CYS A 173 -7.38 -15.62 -0.89
CA CYS A 173 -7.69 -16.50 0.22
C CYS A 173 -8.31 -17.83 -0.24
N GLU A 174 -9.26 -17.78 -1.16
CA GLU A 174 -9.99 -18.95 -1.67
C GLU A 174 -9.11 -19.84 -2.56
N ALA A 175 -8.39 -19.27 -3.52
CA ALA A 175 -7.75 -19.99 -4.62
C ALA A 175 -6.24 -19.77 -4.75
N GLY A 176 -5.65 -18.81 -4.04
CA GLY A 176 -4.22 -18.53 -4.13
C GLY A 176 -3.37 -19.70 -3.61
N ARG A 177 -2.25 -19.97 -4.26
CA ARG A 177 -1.33 -21.04 -3.86
C ARG A 177 -0.36 -20.56 -2.77
N PRO A 178 -0.10 -21.35 -1.72
CA PRO A 178 0.92 -21.02 -0.74
C PRO A 178 2.30 -20.78 -1.38
N GLY A 179 3.02 -19.77 -0.89
CA GLY A 179 4.31 -19.35 -1.43
C GLY A 179 4.24 -18.47 -2.67
N GLU A 180 3.04 -18.20 -3.20
CA GLU A 180 2.85 -17.39 -4.40
C GLU A 180 2.43 -15.96 -4.07
N ARG A 181 2.80 -15.05 -4.98
CA ARG A 181 2.36 -13.65 -5.00
C ARG A 181 1.29 -13.47 -6.06
N TYR A 182 0.33 -12.59 -5.79
CA TYR A 182 -0.73 -12.19 -6.73
C TYR A 182 -0.89 -10.68 -6.73
N LEU A 183 -0.56 -10.04 -7.84
CA LEU A 183 -0.77 -8.61 -8.06
C LEU A 183 -2.24 -8.35 -8.39
N LEU A 184 -2.92 -7.67 -7.48
CA LEU A 184 -4.30 -7.24 -7.69
C LEU A 184 -4.27 -5.88 -8.38
N ALA A 185 -4.12 -5.92 -9.71
CA ALA A 185 -3.89 -4.76 -10.55
C ALA A 185 -5.19 -4.22 -11.15
N GLY A 186 -5.32 -2.89 -11.16
CA GLY A 186 -6.34 -2.16 -11.88
C GLY A 186 -5.78 -1.46 -13.13
N GLU A 187 -6.01 -0.15 -13.27
CA GLU A 187 -5.59 0.64 -14.42
C GLU A 187 -4.15 1.15 -14.30
N ASN A 188 -3.40 1.08 -15.39
CA ASN A 188 -2.06 1.68 -15.50
C ASN A 188 -2.17 3.14 -15.93
N LEU A 189 -1.78 4.06 -15.07
CA LEU A 189 -1.85 5.51 -15.29
C LEU A 189 -0.53 6.19 -14.94
N THR A 190 -0.22 7.27 -15.64
CA THR A 190 0.79 8.21 -15.13
C THR A 190 0.21 8.99 -13.94
N MET A 191 1.07 9.49 -13.07
CA MET A 191 0.61 10.34 -11.96
C MET A 191 -0.08 11.60 -12.47
N GLU A 192 0.35 12.13 -13.61
CA GLU A 192 -0.28 13.25 -14.32
C GLU A 192 -1.72 12.92 -14.72
N ALA A 193 -1.94 11.77 -15.38
CA ALA A 193 -3.28 11.35 -15.78
C ALA A 193 -4.18 11.11 -14.56
N LEU A 194 -3.64 10.49 -13.49
CA LEU A 194 -4.38 10.25 -12.25
C LEU A 194 -4.81 11.58 -11.59
N ILE A 195 -3.87 12.51 -11.41
CA ILE A 195 -4.17 13.82 -10.81
C ILE A 195 -5.15 14.63 -11.70
N GLY A 196 -5.03 14.50 -13.02
CA GLY A 196 -6.00 15.08 -13.96
C GLY A 196 -7.42 14.56 -13.74
N LYS A 197 -7.59 13.24 -13.58
CA LYS A 197 -8.88 12.62 -13.24
C LYS A 197 -9.43 13.17 -11.90
N VAL A 198 -8.58 13.23 -10.88
CA VAL A 198 -8.97 13.79 -9.57
C VAL A 198 -9.36 15.26 -9.73
N ALA A 199 -8.58 16.08 -10.46
CA ALA A 199 -8.86 17.49 -10.66
C ALA A 199 -10.22 17.74 -11.33
N VAL A 200 -10.54 16.97 -12.36
CA VAL A 200 -11.85 17.02 -13.04
C VAL A 200 -12.98 16.65 -12.07
N THR A 201 -12.81 15.56 -11.32
CA THR A 201 -13.86 15.08 -10.38
C THR A 201 -14.14 16.07 -9.24
N VAL A 202 -13.11 16.75 -8.71
CA VAL A 202 -13.26 17.71 -7.61
C VAL A 202 -13.51 19.15 -8.10
N GLY A 203 -13.50 19.41 -9.41
CA GLY A 203 -13.68 20.76 -9.98
C GLY A 203 -12.53 21.72 -9.63
N ALA A 204 -11.30 21.22 -9.53
CA ALA A 204 -10.13 22.00 -9.20
C ALA A 204 -9.18 22.17 -10.41
N PRO A 205 -8.38 23.25 -10.47
CA PRO A 205 -7.36 23.37 -11.49
C PRO A 205 -6.27 22.31 -11.32
N MET A 206 -5.66 21.90 -12.46
CA MET A 206 -4.54 20.96 -12.44
C MET A 206 -3.34 21.54 -11.69
N PRO A 207 -2.81 20.87 -10.64
CA PRO A 207 -1.63 21.34 -9.91
C PRO A 207 -0.37 21.19 -10.76
N LYS A 208 0.70 21.91 -10.38
CA LYS A 208 1.96 21.87 -11.11
C LYS A 208 2.73 20.58 -10.85
N ALA A 209 3.37 20.05 -11.88
CA ALA A 209 4.34 18.98 -11.75
C ALA A 209 5.61 19.49 -11.04
N ILE A 210 6.07 18.77 -10.02
CA ILE A 210 7.28 19.06 -9.26
C ILE A 210 8.37 18.07 -9.68
N PRO A 211 9.54 18.53 -10.14
CA PRO A 211 10.65 17.65 -10.43
C PRO A 211 11.08 16.82 -9.22
N LEU A 212 11.40 15.54 -9.42
CA LEU A 212 11.74 14.62 -8.32
C LEU A 212 12.96 15.10 -7.50
N ASN A 213 13.95 15.74 -8.15
CA ASN A 213 15.12 16.30 -7.47
C ASN A 213 14.73 17.43 -6.51
N VAL A 214 13.77 18.28 -6.88
CA VAL A 214 13.24 19.33 -6.01
C VAL A 214 12.51 18.71 -4.82
N ALA A 215 11.65 17.71 -5.04
CA ALA A 215 10.96 17.00 -3.98
C ALA A 215 11.95 16.34 -2.99
N ARG A 216 13.04 15.74 -3.50
CA ARG A 216 14.11 15.15 -2.68
C ARG A 216 14.83 16.21 -1.84
N LEU A 217 15.11 17.39 -2.39
CA LEU A 217 15.76 18.49 -1.65
C LEU A 217 14.86 18.97 -0.51
N VAL A 218 13.56 19.14 -0.78
CA VAL A 218 12.57 19.54 0.24
C VAL A 218 12.49 18.48 1.35
N SER A 219 12.43 17.18 1.00
CA SER A 219 12.42 16.08 1.99
C SER A 219 13.68 16.12 2.87
N ALA A 220 14.86 16.23 2.26
CA ALA A 220 16.14 16.29 2.99
C ALA A 220 16.20 17.48 3.96
N TRP A 221 15.73 18.66 3.52
CA TRP A 221 15.70 19.85 4.36
C TRP A 221 14.70 19.71 5.52
N GLN A 222 13.50 19.18 5.27
CA GLN A 222 12.49 18.92 6.32
C GLN A 222 13.00 17.90 7.34
N THR A 223 13.63 16.82 6.87
CA THR A 223 14.24 15.80 7.73
C THR A 223 15.37 16.38 8.59
N PHE A 224 16.20 17.24 8.02
CA PHE A 224 17.26 17.94 8.76
C PHE A 224 16.66 18.84 9.86
N ARG A 225 15.65 19.65 9.54
CA ARG A 225 14.93 20.46 10.53
C ARG A 225 14.32 19.62 11.66
N PHE A 226 13.70 18.51 11.32
CA PHE A 226 13.13 17.60 12.31
C PHE A 226 14.17 17.08 13.29
N LYS A 227 15.35 16.70 12.82
CA LYS A 227 16.47 16.27 13.67
C LYS A 227 16.98 17.37 14.62
N LEU A 228 16.70 18.61 14.32
CA LEU A 228 17.01 19.78 15.18
C LEU A 228 15.82 20.18 16.09
N GLY A 229 14.83 19.30 16.27
CA GLY A 229 13.65 19.57 17.10
C GLY A 229 12.51 20.33 16.39
N GLY A 230 12.57 20.44 15.07
CA GLY A 230 11.49 21.03 14.27
C GLY A 230 10.30 20.09 14.05
N PRO A 231 9.25 20.56 13.33
CA PRO A 231 8.06 19.77 13.06
C PRO A 231 8.35 18.56 12.18
N GLU A 232 7.46 17.56 12.24
CA GLU A 232 7.55 16.36 11.40
C GLU A 232 7.55 16.69 9.90
N PRO A 233 8.34 15.96 9.09
CA PRO A 233 8.41 16.19 7.66
C PRO A 233 7.07 15.90 6.98
N LYS A 234 6.56 16.82 6.19
CA LYS A 234 5.39 16.59 5.33
C LYS A 234 5.73 15.72 4.10
N VAL A 235 6.96 15.83 3.62
CA VAL A 235 7.51 15.02 2.52
C VAL A 235 8.58 14.11 3.10
N THR A 236 8.21 12.85 3.34
CA THR A 236 9.10 11.84 3.96
C THR A 236 9.92 11.09 2.90
N ASP A 237 11.01 10.44 3.32
CA ASP A 237 11.77 9.54 2.45
C ASP A 237 10.91 8.38 1.93
N SER A 238 9.94 7.93 2.72
CA SER A 238 8.94 6.93 2.30
C SER A 238 8.07 7.44 1.14
N ALA A 239 7.58 8.68 1.23
CA ALA A 239 6.82 9.30 0.14
C ALA A 239 7.69 9.46 -1.13
N ILE A 240 8.94 9.90 -1.00
CA ILE A 240 9.90 9.99 -2.12
C ILE A 240 10.12 8.61 -2.75
N ALA A 241 10.28 7.55 -1.94
CA ALA A 241 10.44 6.19 -2.45
C ALA A 241 9.20 5.74 -3.25
N VAL A 242 8.01 5.93 -2.72
CA VAL A 242 6.75 5.61 -3.42
C VAL A 242 6.65 6.42 -4.72
N MET A 243 6.99 7.71 -4.69
CA MET A 243 6.97 8.57 -5.90
C MET A 243 7.98 8.10 -6.95
N SER A 244 9.20 7.73 -6.54
CA SER A 244 10.29 7.39 -7.45
C SER A 244 10.25 5.95 -7.95
N LEU A 245 9.65 5.01 -7.20
CA LEU A 245 9.64 3.57 -7.48
C LEU A 245 8.33 3.06 -8.08
N GLY A 246 7.37 3.94 -8.37
CA GLY A 246 6.13 3.56 -9.02
C GLY A 246 6.37 2.96 -10.42
N GLN A 247 5.58 1.97 -10.79
CA GLN A 247 5.65 1.27 -12.08
C GLN A 247 4.26 0.91 -12.60
N PHE A 248 4.16 0.62 -13.88
CA PHE A 248 3.00 -0.07 -14.43
C PHE A 248 3.04 -1.53 -13.98
N ILE A 249 1.89 -2.12 -13.78
CA ILE A 249 1.75 -3.48 -13.25
C ILE A 249 0.96 -4.33 -14.24
N ASP A 250 1.42 -5.57 -14.42
CA ASP A 250 0.69 -6.61 -15.10
C ASP A 250 0.05 -7.56 -14.05
N GLY A 251 -1.28 -7.61 -14.04
CA GLY A 251 -2.06 -8.49 -13.15
C GLY A 251 -2.51 -9.78 -13.84
N GLU A 252 -1.84 -10.23 -14.89
CA GLU A 252 -2.29 -11.38 -15.69
C GLU A 252 -2.38 -12.67 -14.87
N LYS A 253 -1.44 -12.89 -13.95
CA LYS A 253 -1.46 -14.06 -13.07
C LYS A 253 -2.72 -14.13 -12.21
N ALA A 254 -3.10 -13.04 -11.57
CA ALA A 254 -4.32 -12.99 -10.77
C ALA A 254 -5.57 -13.20 -11.63
N ARG A 255 -5.60 -12.68 -12.87
CA ARG A 255 -6.68 -12.94 -13.81
C ARG A 255 -6.80 -14.42 -14.19
N LYS A 256 -5.67 -15.04 -14.52
CA LYS A 256 -5.65 -16.45 -15.00
C LYS A 256 -5.91 -17.46 -13.88
N GLU A 257 -5.27 -17.28 -12.73
CA GLU A 257 -5.27 -18.28 -11.67
C GLU A 257 -6.41 -18.08 -10.66
N LEU A 258 -6.88 -16.83 -10.45
CA LEU A 258 -7.91 -16.51 -9.47
C LEU A 258 -9.23 -16.06 -10.08
N GLY A 259 -9.29 -15.89 -11.41
CA GLY A 259 -10.44 -15.27 -12.08
C GLY A 259 -10.68 -13.83 -11.61
N PHE A 260 -9.64 -13.14 -11.14
CA PHE A 260 -9.77 -11.80 -10.60
C PHE A 260 -9.79 -10.74 -11.70
N HIS A 261 -10.88 -10.00 -11.78
CA HIS A 261 -11.05 -8.85 -12.67
C HIS A 261 -11.55 -7.65 -11.86
N PRO A 262 -10.85 -6.50 -11.87
CA PRO A 262 -11.40 -5.28 -11.30
C PRO A 262 -12.63 -4.83 -12.11
N GLU A 263 -13.69 -4.40 -11.42
CA GLU A 263 -14.97 -4.07 -12.02
C GLU A 263 -15.26 -2.57 -12.03
N VAL A 264 -14.62 -1.82 -11.11
CA VAL A 264 -14.87 -0.40 -10.91
C VAL A 264 -13.76 0.41 -11.55
N SER A 265 -14.12 1.36 -12.40
CA SER A 265 -13.16 2.28 -13.04
C SER A 265 -12.47 3.18 -12.02
N VAL A 266 -11.29 3.71 -12.36
CA VAL A 266 -10.59 4.68 -11.49
C VAL A 266 -11.41 5.95 -11.32
N ASP A 267 -12.14 6.39 -12.33
CA ASP A 267 -13.01 7.57 -12.24
C ASP A 267 -14.12 7.35 -11.20
N ASP A 268 -14.79 6.20 -11.25
CA ASP A 268 -15.82 5.83 -10.26
C ASP A 268 -15.23 5.66 -8.85
N ALA A 269 -14.04 5.08 -8.73
CA ALA A 269 -13.35 4.94 -7.45
C ALA A 269 -13.03 6.30 -6.81
N ILE A 270 -12.58 7.27 -7.62
CA ILE A 270 -12.32 8.64 -7.17
C ILE A 270 -13.64 9.32 -6.76
N ALA A 271 -14.70 9.18 -7.56
CA ALA A 271 -16.01 9.78 -7.26
C ALA A 271 -16.62 9.24 -5.96
N ARG A 272 -16.54 7.91 -5.74
CA ARG A 272 -16.99 7.26 -4.49
C ARG A 272 -16.18 7.73 -3.29
N ALA A 273 -14.86 7.81 -3.43
CA ALA A 273 -13.97 8.32 -2.38
C ALA A 273 -14.30 9.77 -2.03
N LEU A 274 -14.45 10.65 -3.03
CA LEU A 274 -14.82 12.04 -2.82
C LEU A 274 -16.14 12.19 -2.06
N LYS A 275 -17.18 11.45 -2.49
CA LYS A 275 -18.49 11.45 -1.81
C LYS A 275 -18.35 11.04 -0.34
N TRP A 276 -17.56 10.02 -0.05
CA TRP A 276 -17.31 9.57 1.32
C TRP A 276 -16.55 10.61 2.13
N PHE A 277 -15.51 11.25 1.57
CA PHE A 277 -14.75 12.31 2.24
C PHE A 277 -15.62 13.54 2.56
N GLN A 278 -16.51 13.91 1.63
CA GLN A 278 -17.49 14.99 1.86
C GLN A 278 -18.46 14.65 3.00
N GLY A 279 -19.01 13.42 2.99
CA GLY A 279 -19.93 12.94 4.03
C GLY A 279 -19.29 12.82 5.42
N ASN A 280 -17.96 12.70 5.50
CA ASN A 280 -17.21 12.64 6.76
C ASN A 280 -16.48 13.94 7.12
N GLY A 281 -16.75 15.04 6.43
CA GLY A 281 -16.19 16.36 6.75
C GLY A 281 -14.70 16.53 6.46
N LEU A 282 -14.08 15.61 5.71
CA LEU A 282 -12.65 15.68 5.33
C LEU A 282 -12.42 16.63 4.15
N VAL A 283 -13.42 16.84 3.33
CA VAL A 283 -13.43 17.83 2.26
C VAL A 283 -14.38 18.95 2.69
N LYS A 284 -13.89 20.18 2.68
CA LYS A 284 -14.72 21.36 2.97
C LYS A 284 -15.87 21.37 1.98
N SER A 285 -17.08 21.47 2.51
CA SER A 285 -18.24 21.71 1.67
C SER A 285 -18.06 23.09 1.04
N GLU A 286 -17.54 23.14 -0.16
CA GLU A 286 -17.56 24.35 -0.96
C GLU A 286 -18.76 24.26 -1.89
N LEU A 287 -19.48 25.28 -1.71
CA LEU A 287 -19.58 26.54 -2.42
C LEU A 287 -20.65 26.42 -3.50
N LYS A 288 -21.83 26.57 -3.04
CA LYS A 288 -22.83 27.26 -3.84
C LYS A 288 -22.38 28.74 -3.91
N SER A 289 -21.79 29.12 -5.01
CA SER A 289 -21.80 30.49 -5.49
C SER A 289 -21.98 30.49 -6.98
#